data_10ea118b32d0007c74eb9b6d3acfec72
#
_entry.id   10ea118b32d0007c74eb9b6d3acfec72
#
_cell.length_a   1.000
_cell.length_b   1.000
_cell.length_c   1.000
_cell.angle_alpha   90.00
_cell.angle_beta   90.00
_cell.angle_gamma   90.00
#
_symmetry.space_group_name_H-M   'P 1'
#
loop_
_entity.id
_entity.type
_entity.pdbx_description
1 polymer ?
#
loop_
_entity_poly.entity_id
_entity_poly.type
_entity_poly.pdbx_seq_one_letter_code
_entity_poly.pdbx_strand_id
1 'polypeptide(L)'
;MKQEKSLPSEIFYSLFSLVKPRKAQNTITTSNEWESHILPHSPIQELAPNLWHVTGILPASGHPPREMILYKLPDSTLVIHSGIVLDEATMRQLESLGTPKIIIVPNRIHRLDARVFKQRYTDLIVVAPATAIPYVEQVVPVDAIAEEFLPQYGIVCHQPIGIRPQELAYELPLPTGKALIFTDILFNLTESYLDKYAPESKLAVGILGASGFFGITRLGKMFYMTDRNAYRQWLESLANNITNLQVISVAHGEPIVTNCTQKLHEAAARLNTQ
;
A
#
# COMPACT_ATOMS: atom_id res chain seq x y z
N MET A 1 -12.62 19.69 27.78
CA MET A 1 -12.54 19.00 26.47
C MET A 1 -12.39 20.08 25.40
N LYS A 2 -11.16 20.28 24.89
CA LYS A 2 -10.89 21.23 23.80
C LYS A 2 -10.99 20.43 22.49
N GLN A 3 -11.86 20.86 21.59
CA GLN A 3 -11.92 20.34 20.22
C GLN A 3 -10.58 20.60 19.53
N GLU A 4 -9.86 19.51 19.18
CA GLU A 4 -8.70 19.61 18.33
C GLU A 4 -9.12 20.05 16.93
N LYS A 5 -8.52 21.14 16.46
CA LYS A 5 -8.72 21.66 15.11
C LYS A 5 -8.12 20.70 14.09
N SER A 6 -8.97 20.03 13.31
CA SER A 6 -8.64 19.02 12.30
C SER A 6 -8.21 19.57 10.93
N LEU A 7 -7.82 20.83 10.82
CA LEU A 7 -7.68 21.53 9.54
C LEU A 7 -6.47 21.17 8.62
N PRO A 8 -5.29 20.71 9.05
CA PRO A 8 -4.20 20.44 8.10
C PRO A 8 -4.29 19.09 7.38
N SER A 9 -4.89 18.08 8.00
CA SER A 9 -4.98 16.74 7.40
C SER A 9 -6.01 16.68 6.27
N GLU A 10 -7.11 17.40 6.36
CA GLU A 10 -8.15 17.39 5.33
C GLU A 10 -7.71 18.04 4.01
N ILE A 11 -6.85 19.06 4.07
CA ILE A 11 -6.31 19.73 2.88
C ILE A 11 -5.35 18.80 2.12
N PHE A 12 -4.49 18.05 2.83
CA PHE A 12 -3.60 17.07 2.20
C PHE A 12 -4.41 15.94 1.56
N TYR A 13 -5.44 15.46 2.26
CA TYR A 13 -6.32 14.42 1.71
C TYR A 13 -7.16 14.94 0.55
N SER A 14 -7.49 16.22 0.47
CA SER A 14 -8.18 16.79 -0.68
C SER A 14 -7.24 16.89 -1.90
N LEU A 15 -5.95 17.10 -1.72
CA LEU A 15 -4.94 17.11 -2.78
C LEU A 15 -4.64 15.71 -3.33
N PHE A 16 -4.69 14.67 -2.49
CA PHE A 16 -4.52 13.27 -2.90
C PHE A 16 -5.85 12.53 -3.11
N SER A 17 -6.95 12.99 -2.51
CA SER A 17 -8.30 12.44 -2.67
C SER A 17 -9.17 13.18 -3.69
N LEU A 18 -8.58 13.80 -4.70
CA LEU A 18 -9.31 14.33 -5.87
C LEU A 18 -10.08 13.25 -6.64
N VAL A 19 -9.90 11.99 -6.29
CA VAL A 19 -10.83 10.92 -6.61
C VAL A 19 -11.98 10.97 -5.62
N LYS A 20 -13.00 11.79 -5.90
CA LYS A 20 -14.28 11.70 -5.16
C LYS A 20 -14.76 10.26 -5.26
N PRO A 21 -15.04 9.56 -4.13
CA PRO A 21 -15.68 8.26 -4.20
C PRO A 21 -16.98 8.45 -4.99
N ARG A 22 -17.16 7.71 -6.08
CA ARG A 22 -18.46 7.66 -6.75
C ARG A 22 -19.46 7.21 -5.70
N LYS A 23 -20.45 8.04 -5.41
CA LYS A 23 -21.55 7.68 -4.51
C LYS A 23 -22.11 6.33 -4.94
N ALA A 24 -22.22 5.42 -3.97
CA ALA A 24 -22.86 4.12 -4.19
C ALA A 24 -24.25 4.36 -4.79
N GLN A 25 -24.39 4.07 -6.07
CA GLN A 25 -25.70 3.82 -6.66
C GLN A 25 -26.00 2.34 -6.41
N ASN A 26 -27.09 2.05 -5.71
CA ASN A 26 -27.65 0.70 -5.56
C ASN A 26 -28.07 0.23 -6.96
N THR A 27 -27.17 -0.38 -7.71
CA THR A 27 -27.47 -0.99 -9.00
C THR A 27 -26.75 -2.33 -9.07
N ILE A 28 -27.50 -3.34 -9.50
CA ILE A 28 -27.07 -4.71 -9.77
C ILE A 28 -25.77 -4.67 -10.57
N THR A 29 -24.71 -5.30 -10.03
CA THR A 29 -23.38 -5.33 -10.61
C THR A 29 -23.42 -6.10 -11.93
N THR A 30 -23.33 -5.39 -13.04
CA THR A 30 -23.07 -5.95 -14.35
C THR A 30 -21.55 -5.95 -14.59
N SER A 31 -21.07 -6.81 -15.50
CA SER A 31 -19.67 -6.84 -15.99
C SER A 31 -19.06 -5.46 -16.29
N ASN A 32 -19.89 -4.46 -16.55
CA ASN A 32 -19.52 -3.09 -16.83
C ASN A 32 -18.82 -2.32 -15.68
N GLU A 33 -19.01 -2.68 -14.41
CA GLU A 33 -18.40 -1.90 -13.32
C GLU A 33 -16.91 -2.21 -13.18
N TRP A 34 -16.51 -3.48 -13.26
CA TRP A 34 -15.11 -3.87 -13.26
C TRP A 34 -14.34 -3.21 -14.41
N GLU A 35 -14.87 -3.33 -15.64
CA GLU A 35 -14.26 -2.77 -16.84
C GLU A 35 -14.05 -1.24 -16.75
N SER A 36 -14.98 -0.52 -16.12
CA SER A 36 -14.88 0.94 -15.94
C SER A 36 -13.77 1.38 -14.98
N HIS A 37 -13.23 0.46 -14.19
CA HIS A 37 -12.12 0.68 -13.24
C HIS A 37 -10.77 0.29 -13.81
N ILE A 38 -10.71 -0.39 -14.97
CA ILE A 38 -9.44 -0.78 -15.58
C ILE A 38 -8.68 0.46 -16.02
N LEU A 39 -7.50 0.64 -15.47
CA LEU A 39 -6.53 1.67 -15.87
C LEU A 39 -5.25 0.98 -16.35
N PRO A 40 -4.37 1.68 -17.07
CA PRO A 40 -3.07 1.13 -17.46
C PRO A 40 -2.33 0.56 -16.26
N HIS A 41 -1.82 -0.66 -16.42
CA HIS A 41 -1.08 -1.36 -15.38
C HIS A 41 0.03 -2.23 -15.99
N SER A 42 1.00 -2.64 -15.17
CA SER A 42 2.04 -3.58 -15.58
C SER A 42 1.49 -5.01 -15.63
N PRO A 43 2.19 -5.93 -16.31
CA PRO A 43 2.01 -7.35 -16.04
C PRO A 43 2.28 -7.69 -14.56
N ILE A 44 1.81 -8.84 -14.11
CA ILE A 44 2.19 -9.40 -12.80
C ILE A 44 3.67 -9.78 -12.86
N GLN A 45 4.46 -9.31 -11.88
CA GLN A 45 5.90 -9.55 -11.79
C GLN A 45 6.22 -10.23 -10.46
N GLU A 46 7.02 -11.28 -10.49
CA GLU A 46 7.45 -11.97 -9.28
C GLU A 46 8.58 -11.20 -8.59
N LEU A 47 8.45 -11.00 -7.29
CA LEU A 47 9.47 -10.38 -6.43
C LEU A 47 10.26 -11.44 -5.67
N ALA A 48 9.60 -12.51 -5.26
CA ALA A 48 10.15 -13.66 -4.58
C ALA A 48 9.15 -14.83 -4.69
N PRO A 49 9.54 -16.06 -4.39
CA PRO A 49 8.60 -17.18 -4.36
C PRO A 49 7.38 -16.87 -3.48
N ASN A 50 6.18 -17.03 -4.05
CA ASN A 50 4.89 -16.71 -3.43
C ASN A 50 4.58 -15.21 -3.23
N LEU A 51 5.36 -14.32 -3.85
CA LEU A 51 5.14 -12.87 -3.75
C LEU A 51 5.27 -12.20 -5.12
N TRP A 52 4.25 -11.49 -5.54
CA TRP A 52 4.21 -10.74 -6.81
C TRP A 52 3.71 -9.33 -6.58
N HIS A 53 3.96 -8.47 -7.56
CA HIS A 53 3.41 -7.12 -7.59
C HIS A 53 2.86 -6.74 -8.96
N VAL A 54 2.03 -5.71 -8.96
CA VAL A 54 1.54 -5.00 -10.15
C VAL A 54 1.61 -3.52 -9.90
N THR A 55 2.21 -2.79 -10.83
CA THR A 55 2.20 -1.32 -10.84
C THR A 55 1.00 -0.83 -11.65
N GLY A 56 0.18 0.05 -11.10
CA GLY A 56 -0.96 0.67 -11.80
C GLY A 56 -0.97 2.18 -11.65
N ILE A 57 -1.50 2.89 -12.65
CA ILE A 57 -1.68 4.33 -12.56
C ILE A 57 -2.94 4.69 -11.76
N LEU A 58 -3.00 5.95 -11.32
CA LEU A 58 -4.19 6.51 -10.69
C LEU A 58 -5.05 7.26 -11.73
N PRO A 59 -6.38 7.43 -11.49
CA PRO A 59 -7.29 8.07 -12.44
C PRO A 59 -6.93 9.51 -12.79
N ALA A 60 -6.26 10.22 -11.88
CA ALA A 60 -5.85 11.61 -12.09
C ALA A 60 -4.39 11.68 -12.55
N SER A 61 -4.13 12.47 -13.59
CA SER A 61 -2.78 12.75 -14.07
C SER A 61 -1.93 13.45 -13.01
N GLY A 62 -0.62 13.22 -13.03
CA GLY A 62 0.33 13.86 -12.12
C GLY A 62 0.49 13.19 -10.76
N HIS A 63 -0.25 12.10 -10.50
CA HIS A 63 -0.05 11.28 -9.30
C HIS A 63 0.99 10.18 -9.55
N PRO A 64 1.80 9.81 -8.53
CA PRO A 64 2.68 8.66 -8.66
C PRO A 64 1.86 7.38 -8.84
N PRO A 65 2.38 6.40 -9.59
CA PRO A 65 1.76 5.08 -9.69
C PRO A 65 1.65 4.42 -8.33
N ARG A 66 0.80 3.40 -8.24
CA ARG A 66 0.59 2.62 -7.02
C ARG A 66 0.92 1.16 -7.25
N GLU A 67 1.30 0.47 -6.17
CA GLU A 67 1.62 -0.94 -6.18
C GLU A 67 0.52 -1.77 -5.51
N MET A 68 0.14 -2.87 -6.16
CA MET A 68 -0.61 -3.96 -5.56
C MET A 68 0.34 -5.11 -5.29
N ILE A 69 0.25 -5.72 -4.11
CA ILE A 69 1.00 -6.91 -3.74
C ILE A 69 0.08 -8.11 -3.68
N LEU A 70 0.54 -9.21 -4.26
CA LEU A 70 -0.11 -10.52 -4.21
C LEU A 70 0.79 -11.45 -3.40
N TYR A 71 0.24 -12.03 -2.35
CA TYR A 71 0.95 -13.00 -1.51
C TYR A 71 0.18 -14.30 -1.43
N LYS A 72 0.83 -15.40 -1.78
CA LYS A 72 0.23 -16.75 -1.76
C LYS A 72 0.43 -17.40 -0.41
N LEU A 73 -0.67 -17.76 0.23
CA LEU A 73 -0.70 -18.51 1.48
C LEU A 73 -0.39 -20.02 1.24
N PRO A 74 -0.02 -20.76 2.30
CA PRO A 74 0.27 -22.20 2.18
C PRO A 74 -0.90 -23.04 1.66
N ASP A 75 -2.14 -22.59 1.85
CA ASP A 75 -3.35 -23.24 1.35
C ASP A 75 -3.68 -22.89 -0.11
N SER A 76 -2.74 -22.26 -0.82
CA SER A 76 -2.88 -21.79 -2.21
C SER A 76 -3.91 -20.67 -2.40
N THR A 77 -4.38 -20.03 -1.36
CA THR A 77 -5.17 -18.82 -1.47
C THR A 77 -4.29 -17.57 -1.52
N LEU A 78 -4.86 -16.43 -1.97
CA LEU A 78 -4.14 -15.17 -2.13
C LEU A 78 -4.60 -14.13 -1.12
N VAL A 79 -3.63 -13.42 -0.59
CA VAL A 79 -3.78 -12.13 0.08
C VAL A 79 -3.42 -11.04 -0.94
N ILE A 80 -4.30 -10.09 -1.12
CA ILE A 80 -4.15 -8.92 -2.00
C ILE A 80 -3.98 -7.69 -1.12
N HIS A 81 -2.85 -6.99 -1.20
CA HIS A 81 -2.64 -5.73 -0.51
C HIS A 81 -2.78 -4.57 -1.50
N SER A 82 -3.61 -3.58 -1.17
CA SER A 82 -3.84 -2.38 -2.01
C SER A 82 -4.30 -2.73 -3.44
N GLY A 83 -5.42 -3.46 -3.56
CA GLY A 83 -5.93 -4.00 -4.83
C GLY A 83 -6.02 -2.99 -5.96
N ILE A 84 -5.62 -3.42 -7.17
CA ILE A 84 -5.71 -2.69 -8.44
C ILE A 84 -6.56 -3.52 -9.39
N VAL A 85 -7.59 -2.91 -9.98
CA VAL A 85 -8.39 -3.57 -11.03
C VAL A 85 -7.53 -3.78 -12.26
N LEU A 86 -7.48 -5.02 -12.73
CA LEU A 86 -6.68 -5.46 -13.87
C LEU A 86 -7.60 -5.85 -15.03
N ASP A 87 -7.05 -5.88 -16.24
CA ASP A 87 -7.75 -6.46 -17.38
C ASP A 87 -8.00 -7.97 -17.19
N GLU A 88 -8.97 -8.52 -17.90
CA GLU A 88 -9.39 -9.92 -17.74
C GLU A 88 -8.30 -10.95 -18.07
N ALA A 89 -7.36 -10.62 -18.94
CA ALA A 89 -6.24 -11.52 -19.24
C ALA A 89 -5.28 -11.61 -18.04
N THR A 90 -4.98 -10.47 -17.43
CA THR A 90 -4.13 -10.38 -16.24
C THR A 90 -4.86 -10.91 -14.99
N MET A 91 -6.20 -10.73 -14.90
CA MET A 91 -6.99 -11.36 -13.82
C MET A 91 -6.95 -12.88 -13.89
N ARG A 92 -7.04 -13.49 -15.08
CA ARG A 92 -6.85 -14.96 -15.22
C ARG A 92 -5.46 -15.41 -14.78
N GLN A 93 -4.42 -14.61 -15.04
CA GLN A 93 -3.07 -14.90 -14.52
C GLN A 93 -3.05 -14.83 -12.99
N LEU A 94 -3.64 -13.80 -12.38
CA LEU A 94 -3.76 -13.68 -10.93
C LEU A 94 -4.47 -14.92 -10.33
N GLU A 95 -5.62 -15.29 -10.89
CA GLU A 95 -6.40 -16.45 -10.45
C GLU A 95 -5.66 -17.79 -10.63
N SER A 96 -4.73 -17.88 -11.59
CA SER A 96 -3.84 -19.05 -11.76
C SER A 96 -2.76 -19.16 -10.67
N LEU A 97 -2.39 -18.04 -10.01
CA LEU A 97 -1.48 -18.04 -8.87
C LEU A 97 -2.14 -18.63 -7.62
N GLY A 98 -3.45 -18.38 -7.44
CA GLY A 98 -4.23 -18.86 -6.32
C GLY A 98 -5.61 -18.20 -6.25
N THR A 99 -6.46 -18.65 -5.33
CA THR A 99 -7.80 -18.10 -5.15
C THR A 99 -7.76 -16.86 -4.26
N PRO A 100 -8.23 -15.68 -4.73
CA PRO A 100 -8.37 -14.50 -3.88
C PRO A 100 -9.21 -14.79 -2.64
N LYS A 101 -8.65 -14.60 -1.45
CA LYS A 101 -9.27 -14.90 -0.16
C LYS A 101 -9.33 -13.70 0.76
N ILE A 102 -8.28 -12.88 0.79
CA ILE A 102 -8.16 -11.74 1.67
C ILE A 102 -7.74 -10.52 0.84
N ILE A 103 -8.41 -9.39 1.06
CA ILE A 103 -7.93 -8.09 0.58
C ILE A 103 -7.63 -7.20 1.77
N ILE A 104 -6.38 -6.70 1.84
CA ILE A 104 -5.94 -5.70 2.80
C ILE A 104 -6.17 -4.32 2.19
N VAL A 105 -7.05 -3.54 2.81
CA VAL A 105 -7.24 -2.13 2.52
C VAL A 105 -6.40 -1.34 3.53
N PRO A 106 -5.14 -0.96 3.20
CA PRO A 106 -4.13 -0.66 4.21
C PRO A 106 -4.33 0.68 4.92
N ASN A 107 -5.07 1.60 4.32
CA ASN A 107 -5.38 2.88 4.92
C ASN A 107 -6.59 3.55 4.25
N ARG A 108 -6.92 4.76 4.68
CA ARG A 108 -8.07 5.53 4.20
C ARG A 108 -7.96 6.03 2.75
N ILE A 109 -6.75 5.99 2.14
CA ILE A 109 -6.49 6.47 0.79
C ILE A 109 -6.52 5.30 -0.21
N HIS A 110 -5.88 4.18 0.13
CA HIS A 110 -5.72 2.99 -0.72
C HIS A 110 -6.97 2.09 -0.73
N ARG A 111 -8.15 2.66 -1.00
CA ARG A 111 -9.46 1.98 -1.00
C ARG A 111 -10.20 2.07 -2.34
N LEU A 112 -9.54 2.58 -3.39
CA LEU A 112 -10.17 2.91 -4.67
C LEU A 112 -10.92 1.73 -5.28
N ASP A 113 -10.28 0.56 -5.35
CA ASP A 113 -10.81 -0.61 -6.03
C ASP A 113 -11.35 -1.70 -5.07
N ALA A 114 -11.29 -1.48 -3.76
CA ALA A 114 -11.66 -2.49 -2.76
C ALA A 114 -13.11 -2.98 -2.95
N ARG A 115 -14.04 -2.08 -3.28
CA ARG A 115 -15.45 -2.43 -3.50
C ARG A 115 -15.64 -3.36 -4.69
N VAL A 116 -15.02 -3.07 -5.83
CA VAL A 116 -15.19 -3.90 -7.03
C VAL A 116 -14.51 -5.26 -6.89
N PHE A 117 -13.42 -5.36 -6.11
CA PHE A 117 -12.85 -6.65 -5.71
C PHE A 117 -13.83 -7.48 -4.87
N LYS A 118 -14.46 -6.88 -3.84
CA LYS A 118 -15.46 -7.57 -3.00
C LYS A 118 -16.70 -7.98 -3.79
N GLN A 119 -17.07 -7.21 -4.82
CA GLN A 119 -18.16 -7.56 -5.71
C GLN A 119 -17.83 -8.72 -6.65
N ARG A 120 -16.58 -8.75 -7.17
CA ARG A 120 -16.12 -9.83 -8.04
C ARG A 120 -15.97 -11.15 -7.26
N TYR A 121 -15.48 -11.06 -6.03
CA TYR A 121 -15.24 -12.20 -5.14
C TYR A 121 -16.07 -12.04 -3.87
N THR A 122 -17.29 -12.57 -3.86
CA THR A 122 -18.25 -12.40 -2.74
C THR A 122 -17.73 -12.94 -1.41
N ASP A 123 -16.90 -14.00 -1.45
CA ASP A 123 -16.29 -14.63 -0.28
C ASP A 123 -14.95 -13.96 0.14
N LEU A 124 -14.51 -12.92 -0.57
CA LEU A 124 -13.30 -12.17 -0.25
C LEU A 124 -13.45 -11.48 1.11
N ILE A 125 -12.52 -11.76 2.02
CA ILE A 125 -12.48 -11.15 3.35
C ILE A 125 -11.77 -9.80 3.24
N VAL A 126 -12.47 -8.72 3.53
CA VAL A 126 -11.92 -7.36 3.56
C VAL A 126 -11.37 -7.08 4.94
N VAL A 127 -10.06 -6.81 5.03
CA VAL A 127 -9.41 -6.43 6.29
C VAL A 127 -8.79 -5.05 6.19
N ALA A 128 -8.83 -4.31 7.30
CA ALA A 128 -8.23 -2.99 7.40
C ALA A 128 -7.64 -2.77 8.80
N PRO A 129 -6.61 -1.90 8.95
CA PRO A 129 -6.16 -1.45 10.26
C PRO A 129 -7.32 -0.87 11.07
N ALA A 130 -7.37 -1.13 12.37
CA ALA A 130 -8.45 -0.63 13.25
C ALA A 130 -8.70 0.88 13.06
N THR A 131 -7.62 1.67 12.90
CA THR A 131 -7.70 3.13 12.70
C THR A 131 -8.22 3.54 11.33
N ALA A 132 -8.18 2.66 10.34
CA ALA A 132 -8.63 2.94 8.97
C ALA A 132 -10.11 2.54 8.73
N ILE A 133 -10.67 1.64 9.55
CA ILE A 133 -12.02 1.08 9.37
C ILE A 133 -13.08 2.16 9.12
N PRO A 134 -13.21 3.24 9.91
CA PRO A 134 -14.28 4.23 9.70
C PRO A 134 -14.24 4.91 8.32
N TYR A 135 -13.08 4.89 7.68
CA TYR A 135 -12.90 5.44 6.34
C TYR A 135 -13.09 4.39 5.25
N VAL A 136 -12.63 3.16 5.48
CA VAL A 136 -12.77 2.05 4.52
C VAL A 136 -14.23 1.66 4.37
N GLU A 137 -15.00 1.63 5.45
CA GLU A 137 -16.44 1.32 5.46
C GLU A 137 -17.31 2.32 4.67
N GLN A 138 -16.78 3.50 4.35
CA GLN A 138 -17.46 4.43 3.41
C GLN A 138 -17.48 3.90 1.97
N VAL A 139 -16.67 2.88 1.65
CA VAL A 139 -16.48 2.34 0.29
C VAL A 139 -16.85 0.86 0.20
N VAL A 140 -16.43 0.07 1.20
CA VAL A 140 -16.64 -1.38 1.26
C VAL A 140 -16.78 -1.81 2.72
N PRO A 141 -17.70 -2.73 3.07
CA PRO A 141 -17.75 -3.29 4.40
C PRO A 141 -16.44 -3.97 4.79
N VAL A 142 -15.99 -3.77 6.04
CA VAL A 142 -14.79 -4.41 6.60
C VAL A 142 -15.22 -5.63 7.40
N ASP A 143 -14.68 -6.79 7.05
CA ASP A 143 -15.04 -8.07 7.67
C ASP A 143 -14.21 -8.34 8.95
N ALA A 144 -12.96 -7.81 9.03
CA ALA A 144 -12.10 -8.01 10.20
C ALA A 144 -11.01 -6.93 10.36
N ILE A 145 -10.52 -6.80 11.60
CA ILE A 145 -9.38 -5.92 11.95
C ILE A 145 -8.08 -6.62 11.53
N ALA A 146 -7.23 -5.92 10.76
CA ALA A 146 -6.01 -6.51 10.19
C ALA A 146 -5.06 -7.03 11.28
N GLU A 147 -4.84 -6.24 12.35
CA GLU A 147 -3.95 -6.58 13.46
C GLU A 147 -4.38 -7.85 14.23
N GLU A 148 -5.66 -8.14 14.23
CA GLU A 148 -6.24 -9.30 14.94
C GLU A 148 -6.38 -10.51 14.02
N PHE A 149 -6.69 -10.27 12.75
CA PHE A 149 -7.03 -11.33 11.79
C PHE A 149 -5.83 -11.91 11.07
N LEU A 150 -4.87 -11.10 10.64
CA LEU A 150 -3.76 -11.55 9.80
C LEU A 150 -2.73 -12.45 10.50
N PRO A 151 -2.50 -12.35 11.83
CA PRO A 151 -1.51 -13.21 12.52
C PRO A 151 -1.79 -14.71 12.40
N GLN A 152 -3.05 -15.14 12.24
CA GLN A 152 -3.37 -16.58 12.03
C GLN A 152 -2.81 -17.13 10.71
N TYR A 153 -2.44 -16.27 9.76
CA TYR A 153 -1.80 -16.61 8.49
C TYR A 153 -0.29 -16.40 8.52
N GLY A 154 0.29 -16.15 9.71
CA GLY A 154 1.72 -15.89 9.89
C GLY A 154 2.16 -14.47 9.47
N ILE A 155 1.23 -13.59 9.14
CA ILE A 155 1.51 -12.20 8.76
C ILE A 155 1.61 -11.36 10.03
N VAL A 156 2.78 -10.71 10.25
CA VAL A 156 2.97 -9.83 11.40
C VAL A 156 2.62 -8.40 11.03
N CYS A 157 1.77 -7.79 11.84
CA CYS A 157 1.35 -6.39 11.68
C CYS A 157 2.18 -5.50 12.61
N HIS A 158 3.04 -4.66 12.05
CA HIS A 158 3.86 -3.71 12.80
C HIS A 158 3.17 -2.35 12.83
N GLN A 159 2.85 -1.86 14.03
CA GLN A 159 2.33 -0.51 14.23
C GLN A 159 3.48 0.50 14.16
N PRO A 160 3.46 1.47 13.24
CA PRO A 160 4.48 2.51 13.18
C PRO A 160 4.48 3.38 14.44
N ILE A 161 5.68 3.66 14.96
CA ILE A 161 5.88 4.52 16.13
C ILE A 161 6.41 5.89 15.67
N GLY A 162 5.95 6.97 16.28
CA GLY A 162 6.33 8.34 15.89
C GLY A 162 5.64 8.86 14.62
N ILE A 163 4.65 8.10 14.14
CA ILE A 163 3.76 8.45 13.03
C ILE A 163 2.32 8.44 13.54
N ARG A 164 1.48 9.31 13.03
CA ARG A 164 0.03 9.27 13.30
C ARG A 164 -0.51 7.90 12.89
N PRO A 165 -1.29 7.22 13.75
CA PRO A 165 -1.80 5.89 13.44
C PRO A 165 -2.81 5.97 12.28
N GLN A 166 -2.45 5.38 11.15
CA GLN A 166 -3.30 5.36 9.94
C GLN A 166 -3.09 4.13 9.08
N GLU A 167 -1.94 3.47 9.20
CA GLU A 167 -1.59 2.27 8.47
C GLU A 167 -0.63 1.41 9.29
N LEU A 168 -0.42 0.18 8.81
CA LEU A 168 0.51 -0.79 9.37
C LEU A 168 1.61 -1.10 8.35
N ALA A 169 2.75 -1.59 8.83
CA ALA A 169 3.68 -2.33 7.99
C ALA A 169 3.42 -3.83 8.18
N TYR A 170 3.39 -4.58 7.07
CA TYR A 170 3.07 -6.00 7.08
C TYR A 170 4.33 -6.82 6.78
N GLU A 171 4.72 -7.70 7.71
CA GLU A 171 5.80 -8.65 7.51
C GLU A 171 5.19 -9.98 7.04
N LEU A 172 5.57 -10.40 5.84
CA LEU A 172 5.09 -11.61 5.20
C LEU A 172 6.18 -12.69 5.25
N PRO A 173 5.90 -13.91 5.73
CA PRO A 173 6.84 -15.01 5.64
C PRO A 173 6.96 -15.49 4.19
N LEU A 174 8.20 -15.63 3.72
CA LEU A 174 8.54 -16.23 2.43
C LEU A 174 9.21 -17.59 2.63
N PRO A 175 9.24 -18.46 1.62
CA PRO A 175 9.91 -19.76 1.75
C PRO A 175 11.38 -19.67 2.16
N THR A 176 12.07 -18.60 1.79
CA THR A 176 13.50 -18.40 2.03
C THR A 176 13.83 -17.16 2.86
N GLY A 177 12.84 -16.44 3.38
CA GLY A 177 13.07 -15.21 4.13
C GLY A 177 11.78 -14.48 4.44
N LYS A 178 11.82 -13.15 4.37
CA LYS A 178 10.69 -12.29 4.72
C LYS A 178 10.53 -11.14 3.74
N ALA A 179 9.29 -10.68 3.55
CA ALA A 179 8.99 -9.43 2.89
C ALA A 179 8.38 -8.43 3.88
N LEU A 180 8.64 -7.15 3.68
CA LEU A 180 8.06 -6.06 4.46
C LEU A 180 7.33 -5.10 3.54
N ILE A 181 6.03 -4.92 3.76
CA ILE A 181 5.16 -4.13 2.91
C ILE A 181 4.72 -2.88 3.68
N PHE A 182 5.02 -1.73 3.11
CA PHE A 182 4.58 -0.41 3.58
C PHE A 182 3.56 0.18 2.62
N THR A 183 2.84 1.19 3.07
CA THR A 183 1.92 1.95 2.22
C THR A 183 2.45 3.37 2.01
N ASP A 184 1.96 4.37 2.76
CA ASP A 184 2.27 5.79 2.53
C ASP A 184 3.30 6.39 3.49
N ILE A 185 3.81 5.61 4.45
CA ILE A 185 4.84 6.08 5.38
C ILE A 185 6.25 5.99 4.83
N LEU A 186 6.46 5.21 3.76
CA LEU A 186 7.71 5.15 2.99
C LEU A 186 7.41 5.12 1.49
N PHE A 187 8.30 5.74 0.72
CA PHE A 187 8.24 5.82 -0.74
C PHE A 187 9.57 5.40 -1.34
N ASN A 188 9.56 4.87 -2.57
CA ASN A 188 10.77 4.55 -3.35
C ASN A 188 10.62 4.97 -4.81
N LEU A 189 10.34 6.25 -5.04
CA LEU A 189 10.14 6.81 -6.37
C LEU A 189 11.51 7.06 -7.03
N THR A 190 12.08 6.03 -7.66
CA THR A 190 13.31 6.16 -8.46
C THR A 190 13.02 6.90 -9.76
N GLU A 191 14.06 7.48 -10.38
CA GLU A 191 13.89 8.16 -11.66
C GLU A 191 13.47 7.18 -12.76
N SER A 192 14.06 5.97 -12.79
CA SER A 192 13.72 4.90 -13.71
C SER A 192 12.26 4.46 -13.60
N TYR A 193 11.75 4.36 -12.37
CA TYR A 193 10.36 4.04 -12.12
C TYR A 193 9.42 5.13 -12.63
N LEU A 194 9.74 6.39 -12.36
CA LEU A 194 8.94 7.51 -12.86
C LEU A 194 9.00 7.64 -14.38
N ASP A 195 10.17 7.43 -15.00
CA ASP A 195 10.30 7.43 -16.47
C ASP A 195 9.41 6.38 -17.14
N LYS A 196 9.31 5.22 -16.50
CA LYS A 196 8.56 4.09 -17.05
C LYS A 196 7.05 4.23 -16.87
N TYR A 197 6.59 4.72 -15.71
CA TYR A 197 5.19 4.64 -15.33
C TYR A 197 4.48 6.00 -15.19
N ALA A 198 5.21 7.09 -14.97
CA ALA A 198 4.62 8.42 -14.77
C ALA A 198 5.61 9.55 -15.10
N PRO A 199 6.12 9.63 -16.34
CA PRO A 199 7.11 10.65 -16.71
C PRO A 199 6.61 12.08 -16.49
N GLU A 200 5.32 12.33 -16.64
CA GLU A 200 4.67 13.62 -16.39
C GLU A 200 4.67 14.02 -14.91
N SER A 201 4.78 13.08 -13.99
CA SER A 201 4.79 13.32 -12.55
C SER A 201 6.16 13.72 -12.01
N LYS A 202 7.26 13.53 -12.77
CA LYS A 202 8.65 13.73 -12.30
C LYS A 202 8.89 15.10 -11.70
N LEU A 203 8.44 16.14 -12.40
CA LEU A 203 8.65 17.51 -11.93
C LEU A 203 7.92 17.78 -10.61
N ALA A 204 6.65 17.39 -10.51
CA ALA A 204 5.84 17.58 -9.33
C ALA A 204 6.40 16.77 -8.14
N VAL A 205 6.74 15.50 -8.35
CA VAL A 205 7.31 14.60 -7.35
C VAL A 205 8.68 15.11 -6.86
N GLY A 206 9.51 15.65 -7.77
CA GLY A 206 10.78 16.27 -7.43
C GLY A 206 10.63 17.54 -6.57
N ILE A 207 9.73 18.44 -6.93
CA ILE A 207 9.42 19.67 -6.16
C ILE A 207 8.91 19.30 -4.75
N LEU A 208 8.08 18.25 -4.63
CA LEU A 208 7.57 17.75 -3.37
C LEU A 208 8.61 16.99 -2.53
N GLY A 209 9.83 16.81 -3.06
CA GLY A 209 10.92 16.11 -2.38
C GLY A 209 10.58 14.67 -2.06
N ALA A 210 9.97 13.96 -3.03
CA ALA A 210 9.49 12.60 -2.87
C ALA A 210 10.23 11.58 -3.74
N SER A 211 11.19 12.01 -4.59
CA SER A 211 11.92 11.14 -5.53
C SER A 211 13.42 11.00 -5.21
N GLY A 212 14.03 9.95 -5.77
CA GLY A 212 15.48 9.72 -5.73
C GLY A 212 15.97 9.06 -4.43
N PHE A 213 15.09 8.57 -3.56
CA PHE A 213 15.47 7.88 -2.34
C PHE A 213 14.35 6.96 -1.84
N PHE A 214 14.73 5.99 -1.01
CA PHE A 214 13.80 5.24 -0.18
C PHE A 214 13.66 5.93 1.17
N GLY A 215 12.42 6.26 1.57
CA GLY A 215 12.15 6.93 2.84
C GLY A 215 10.81 7.68 2.89
N ILE A 216 10.56 8.36 4.00
CA ILE A 216 9.40 9.22 4.16
C ILE A 216 9.58 10.54 3.39
N THR A 217 8.58 10.95 2.64
CA THR A 217 8.60 12.20 1.86
C THR A 217 8.53 13.44 2.76
N ARG A 218 8.84 14.63 2.20
CA ARG A 218 8.69 15.89 2.94
C ARG A 218 7.25 16.11 3.40
N LEU A 219 6.28 15.81 2.54
CA LEU A 219 4.87 15.89 2.91
C LEU A 219 4.50 14.87 3.98
N GLY A 220 4.99 13.63 3.86
CA GLY A 220 4.82 12.61 4.89
C GLY A 220 5.34 13.06 6.27
N LYS A 221 6.52 13.68 6.30
CA LYS A 221 7.07 14.28 7.54
C LYS A 221 6.16 15.35 8.12
N MET A 222 5.65 16.23 7.28
CA MET A 222 4.81 17.35 7.73
C MET A 222 3.45 16.91 8.25
N PHE A 223 2.82 15.92 7.61
CA PHE A 223 1.44 15.54 7.91
C PHE A 223 1.30 14.35 8.85
N TYR A 224 2.25 13.41 8.81
CA TYR A 224 2.14 12.15 9.53
C TYR A 224 3.09 12.01 10.71
N MET A 225 4.27 12.64 10.65
CA MET A 225 5.27 12.49 11.68
C MET A 225 4.88 13.24 12.96
N THR A 226 4.87 12.54 14.08
CA THR A 226 4.61 13.09 15.41
C THR A 226 5.85 13.13 16.28
N ASP A 227 6.75 12.15 16.10
CA ASP A 227 8.04 12.08 16.78
C ASP A 227 9.09 11.46 15.83
N ARG A 228 10.01 12.29 15.37
CA ARG A 228 11.09 11.90 14.45
C ARG A 228 12.01 10.84 15.01
N ASN A 229 12.39 11.00 16.29
CA ASN A 229 13.33 10.07 16.93
C ASN A 229 12.67 8.71 17.16
N ALA A 230 11.42 8.69 17.60
CA ALA A 230 10.67 7.47 17.78
C ALA A 230 10.47 6.74 16.43
N TYR A 231 10.15 7.47 15.35
CA TYR A 231 10.01 6.88 14.02
C TYR A 231 11.35 6.33 13.47
N ARG A 232 12.44 7.06 13.66
CA ARG A 232 13.79 6.58 13.31
C ARG A 232 14.13 5.29 14.05
N GLN A 233 13.95 5.27 15.37
CA GLN A 233 14.21 4.07 16.20
C GLN A 233 13.33 2.89 15.79
N TRP A 234 12.08 3.14 15.42
CA TRP A 234 11.19 2.10 14.92
C TRP A 234 11.70 1.48 13.60
N LEU A 235 12.14 2.30 12.63
CA LEU A 235 12.76 1.79 11.40
C LEU A 235 14.04 1.00 11.67
N GLU A 236 14.90 1.48 12.57
CA GLU A 236 16.11 0.75 13.00
C GLU A 236 15.76 -0.57 13.68
N SER A 237 14.70 -0.60 14.50
CA SER A 237 14.20 -1.81 15.15
C SER A 237 13.72 -2.85 14.12
N LEU A 238 12.99 -2.42 13.08
CA LEU A 238 12.60 -3.32 11.98
C LEU A 238 13.84 -3.89 11.28
N ALA A 239 14.83 -3.02 10.95
CA ALA A 239 16.05 -3.44 10.28
C ALA A 239 16.88 -4.44 11.11
N ASN A 240 16.91 -4.28 12.42
CA ASN A 240 17.69 -5.14 13.32
C ASN A 240 16.99 -6.46 13.70
N ASN A 241 15.66 -6.46 13.77
CA ASN A 241 14.88 -7.59 14.28
C ASN A 241 14.34 -8.50 13.17
N ILE A 242 14.12 -7.97 11.97
CA ILE A 242 13.64 -8.78 10.84
C ILE A 242 14.84 -9.44 10.17
N THR A 243 15.07 -10.70 10.53
CA THR A 243 16.15 -11.49 9.92
C THR A 243 15.77 -11.94 8.52
N ASN A 244 16.77 -11.99 7.64
CA ASN A 244 16.61 -12.47 6.25
C ASN A 244 15.52 -11.72 5.45
N LEU A 245 15.51 -10.38 5.56
CA LEU A 245 14.62 -9.53 4.80
C LEU A 245 15.05 -9.49 3.33
N GLN A 246 14.22 -10.04 2.44
CA GLN A 246 14.51 -10.21 1.02
C GLN A 246 13.79 -9.18 0.13
N VAL A 247 12.62 -8.73 0.56
CA VAL A 247 11.81 -7.79 -0.21
C VAL A 247 11.30 -6.68 0.70
N ILE A 248 11.38 -5.44 0.22
CA ILE A 248 10.60 -4.32 0.73
C ILE A 248 9.73 -3.80 -0.41
N SER A 249 8.43 -3.69 -0.18
CA SER A 249 7.53 -3.00 -1.10
C SER A 249 6.86 -1.81 -0.43
N VAL A 250 6.56 -0.81 -1.23
CA VAL A 250 5.86 0.42 -0.83
C VAL A 250 4.67 0.63 -1.77
N ALA A 251 3.65 1.35 -1.33
CA ALA A 251 2.52 1.61 -2.22
C ALA A 251 2.86 2.56 -3.38
N HIS A 252 3.92 3.36 -3.25
CA HIS A 252 4.37 4.28 -4.29
C HIS A 252 5.87 4.17 -4.53
N GLY A 253 6.24 3.44 -5.58
CA GLY A 253 7.62 3.30 -6.03
C GLY A 253 8.06 1.86 -6.26
N GLU A 254 9.27 1.74 -6.72
CA GLU A 254 9.88 0.47 -7.11
C GLU A 254 10.13 -0.44 -5.89
N PRO A 255 9.72 -1.71 -5.93
CA PRO A 255 10.08 -2.68 -4.90
C PRO A 255 11.60 -2.84 -4.78
N ILE A 256 12.08 -3.08 -3.56
CA ILE A 256 13.50 -3.31 -3.25
C ILE A 256 13.69 -4.80 -2.97
N VAL A 257 14.55 -5.45 -3.76
CA VAL A 257 14.83 -6.89 -3.68
C VAL A 257 16.30 -7.21 -3.36
N THR A 258 17.09 -6.18 -3.08
CA THR A 258 18.50 -6.30 -2.69
C THR A 258 18.84 -5.35 -1.55
N ASN A 259 19.71 -5.79 -0.65
CA ASN A 259 20.19 -4.95 0.47
C ASN A 259 19.06 -4.34 1.33
N CYS A 260 17.94 -5.06 1.48
CA CYS A 260 16.71 -4.56 2.11
C CYS A 260 16.96 -4.03 3.53
N THR A 261 17.68 -4.77 4.38
CA THR A 261 18.03 -4.34 5.73
C THR A 261 18.84 -3.04 5.73
N GLN A 262 19.84 -2.93 4.83
CA GLN A 262 20.64 -1.72 4.67
C GLN A 262 19.77 -0.53 4.23
N LYS A 263 18.80 -0.75 3.33
CA LYS A 263 17.86 0.28 2.89
C LYS A 263 16.99 0.82 4.02
N LEU A 264 16.56 -0.01 4.96
CA LEU A 264 15.87 0.46 6.16
C LEU A 264 16.78 1.33 7.04
N HIS A 265 18.04 0.94 7.25
CA HIS A 265 19.02 1.77 7.96
C HIS A 265 19.25 3.11 7.27
N GLU A 266 19.37 3.13 5.94
CA GLU A 266 19.52 4.36 5.15
C GLU A 266 18.28 5.26 5.32
N ALA A 267 17.06 4.69 5.29
CA ALA A 267 15.82 5.44 5.51
C ALA A 267 15.75 6.04 6.92
N ALA A 268 16.18 5.30 7.94
CA ALA A 268 16.29 5.79 9.31
C ALA A 268 17.34 6.90 9.44
N ALA A 269 18.53 6.72 8.86
CA ALA A 269 19.61 7.70 8.90
C ALA A 269 19.23 9.04 8.27
N ARG A 270 18.41 9.05 7.20
CA ARG A 270 17.86 10.27 6.58
C ARG A 270 17.02 11.13 7.52
N LEU A 271 16.58 10.58 8.63
CA LEU A 271 15.86 11.34 9.65
C LEU A 271 16.79 12.15 10.57
N ASN A 272 18.11 11.91 10.55
CA ASN A 272 19.07 12.66 11.34
C ASN A 272 19.48 13.99 10.69
N THR A 273 19.36 14.13 9.37
CA THR A 273 19.99 15.20 8.56
C THR A 273 19.04 16.33 8.14
N GLN A 274 17.84 16.40 8.70
CA GLN A 274 16.84 17.44 8.30
C GLN A 274 16.10 18.04 9.49
#